data_6e36874e041d8249cfd53cd2ae27fa3b
#
_entry.id   6e36874e041d8249cfd53cd2ae27fa3b
#
_cell.length_a   1.000
_cell.length_b   1.000
_cell.length_c   1.000
_cell.angle_alpha   90.00
_cell.angle_beta   90.00
_cell.angle_gamma   90.00
#
_symmetry.space_group_name_H-M   'P 1'
#
loop_
_entity.id
_entity.type
_entity.pdbx_description
1 polymer ?
#
loop_
_entity_poly.entity_id
_entity_poly.type
_entity_poly.pdbx_seq_one_letter_code
_entity_poly.pdbx_strand_id
1 'polypeptide(L)'
;MAIKWQCIDIDCANPVELGRWWAEFLGWRITHETENEVVLEPPAGSPEDGVSPDILFLKVPEAKAGKNRLHMDLRPDDQAAEVARAEAMGATRIQVGQQDSSWVVMADPEGNEFCVLRAFTAAELASIAGE
;
A
#
# COMPACT_ATOMS: atom_id res chain seq x y z
N MET A 1 -11.15 15.30 -20.70
CA MET A 1 -11.75 15.13 -19.37
C MET A 1 -11.31 16.27 -18.48
N ALA A 2 -12.24 16.87 -17.76
CA ALA A 2 -11.95 18.05 -16.93
C ALA A 2 -11.48 17.70 -15.50
N ILE A 3 -11.39 16.42 -15.16
CA ILE A 3 -11.01 15.97 -13.83
C ILE A 3 -9.88 14.93 -13.91
N LYS A 4 -8.93 15.02 -13.00
CA LYS A 4 -7.79 14.11 -12.93
C LYS A 4 -7.68 13.55 -11.52
N TRP A 5 -7.38 12.28 -11.39
CA TRP A 5 -7.08 11.66 -10.10
C TRP A 5 -5.64 12.00 -9.70
N GLN A 6 -5.47 12.84 -8.69
CA GLN A 6 -4.14 13.33 -8.28
C GLN A 6 -3.44 12.39 -7.31
N CYS A 7 -4.11 11.99 -6.24
CA CYS A 7 -3.50 11.14 -5.22
C CYS A 7 -4.56 10.40 -4.40
N ILE A 8 -4.10 9.43 -3.64
CA ILE A 8 -4.86 8.82 -2.55
C ILE A 8 -4.33 9.36 -1.24
N ASP A 9 -5.21 9.83 -0.38
CA ASP A 9 -4.83 10.32 0.95
C ASP A 9 -5.16 9.26 1.99
N ILE A 10 -4.18 9.00 2.86
CA ILE A 10 -4.33 8.11 4.01
C ILE A 10 -4.22 8.98 5.26
N ASP A 11 -5.31 9.07 6.00
CA ASP A 11 -5.32 9.79 7.27
C ASP A 11 -4.56 9.00 8.32
N CYS A 12 -3.78 9.68 9.14
CA CYS A 12 -2.93 9.01 10.13
C CYS A 12 -2.57 9.96 11.29
N ALA A 13 -2.01 9.39 12.34
CA ALA A 13 -1.52 10.16 13.48
C ALA A 13 -0.10 10.68 13.23
N ASN A 14 0.76 9.86 12.63
CA ASN A 14 2.18 10.16 12.43
C ASN A 14 2.60 9.97 10.98
N PRO A 15 2.38 10.98 10.12
CA PRO A 15 2.68 10.84 8.68
C PRO A 15 4.13 10.49 8.38
N VAL A 16 5.09 11.04 9.13
CA VAL A 16 6.51 10.76 8.89
C VAL A 16 6.82 9.28 9.11
N GLU A 17 6.39 8.73 10.24
CA GLU A 17 6.64 7.32 10.55
C GLU A 17 5.88 6.40 9.60
N LEU A 18 4.60 6.66 9.38
CA LEU A 18 3.77 5.82 8.52
C LEU A 18 4.20 5.94 7.05
N GLY A 19 4.48 7.15 6.60
CA GLY A 19 4.95 7.39 5.24
C GLY A 19 6.27 6.68 4.96
N ARG A 20 7.21 6.72 5.90
CA ARG A 20 8.48 6.00 5.77
C ARG A 20 8.30 4.49 5.76
N TRP A 21 7.38 3.98 6.55
CA TRP A 21 7.05 2.55 6.55
C TRP A 21 6.57 2.10 5.16
N TRP A 22 5.61 2.84 4.60
CA TRP A 22 5.07 2.53 3.28
C TRP A 22 6.09 2.75 2.16
N ALA A 23 6.93 3.78 2.27
CA ALA A 23 8.00 4.02 1.30
C ALA A 23 8.95 2.83 1.24
N GLU A 24 9.34 2.29 2.40
CA GLU A 24 10.20 1.12 2.47
C GLU A 24 9.50 -0.13 1.94
N PHE A 25 8.24 -0.35 2.36
CA PHE A 25 7.51 -1.55 1.96
C PHE A 25 7.26 -1.59 0.44
N LEU A 26 6.83 -0.48 -0.14
CA LEU A 26 6.57 -0.38 -1.59
C LEU A 26 7.84 -0.18 -2.43
N GLY A 27 8.94 0.25 -1.81
CA GLY A 27 10.12 0.66 -2.55
C GLY A 27 9.89 1.99 -3.29
N TRP A 28 9.04 2.85 -2.76
CA TRP A 28 8.72 4.14 -3.34
C TRP A 28 9.57 5.25 -2.73
N ARG A 29 9.70 6.38 -3.44
CA ARG A 29 10.46 7.54 -2.97
C ARG A 29 9.55 8.51 -2.23
N ILE A 30 10.11 9.18 -1.24
CA ILE A 30 9.44 10.28 -0.53
C ILE A 30 9.80 11.56 -1.28
N THR A 31 8.81 12.23 -1.84
CA THR A 31 9.02 13.46 -2.61
C THR A 31 8.65 14.73 -1.85
N HIS A 32 7.97 14.59 -0.71
CA HIS A 32 7.62 15.69 0.18
C HIS A 32 7.45 15.13 1.59
N GLU A 33 8.03 15.79 2.58
CA GLU A 33 7.93 15.34 3.97
C GLU A 33 7.90 16.55 4.90
N THR A 34 6.81 16.68 5.67
CA THR A 34 6.69 17.58 6.80
C THR A 34 6.07 16.80 7.95
N GLU A 35 6.00 17.40 9.14
CA GLU A 35 5.35 16.72 10.27
C GLU A 35 3.86 16.49 10.05
N ASN A 36 3.23 17.21 9.11
CA ASN A 36 1.79 17.17 8.86
C ASN A 36 1.42 16.33 7.64
N GLU A 37 2.34 16.12 6.71
CA GLU A 37 2.06 15.34 5.51
C GLU A 37 3.32 14.78 4.87
N VAL A 38 3.17 13.62 4.24
CA VAL A 38 4.25 12.95 3.51
C VAL A 38 3.67 12.44 2.18
N VAL A 39 4.40 12.67 1.09
CA VAL A 39 3.99 12.23 -0.25
C VAL A 39 4.95 11.18 -0.75
N LEU A 40 4.40 10.08 -1.24
CA LEU A 40 5.15 9.01 -1.90
C LEU A 40 4.83 8.97 -3.39
N GLU A 41 5.86 8.76 -4.19
CA GLU A 41 5.74 8.53 -5.62
C GLU A 41 6.51 7.27 -6.00
N PRO A 42 6.12 6.57 -7.08
CA PRO A 42 6.87 5.40 -7.55
C PRO A 42 8.34 5.73 -7.83
N PRO A 43 9.21 4.71 -7.93
CA PRO A 43 10.60 4.96 -8.29
C PRO A 43 10.71 5.74 -9.58
N ALA A 44 11.61 6.73 -9.61
CA ALA A 44 11.79 7.56 -10.79
C ALA A 44 12.15 6.71 -12.01
N GLY A 45 11.43 6.91 -13.10
CA GLY A 45 11.64 6.16 -14.33
C GLY A 45 11.05 4.75 -14.34
N SER A 46 10.36 4.33 -13.28
CA SER A 46 9.66 3.04 -13.26
C SER A 46 8.40 3.09 -14.14
N PRO A 47 7.85 1.92 -14.54
CA PRO A 47 6.62 1.91 -15.33
C PRO A 47 5.44 2.62 -14.66
N GLU A 48 5.42 2.66 -13.32
CA GLU A 48 4.36 3.29 -12.55
C GLU A 48 4.55 4.81 -12.40
N ASP A 49 5.76 5.31 -12.61
CA ASP A 49 6.07 6.73 -12.43
C ASP A 49 5.27 7.58 -13.39
N GLY A 50 4.47 8.50 -12.85
CA GLY A 50 3.56 9.33 -13.63
C GLY A 50 2.27 8.63 -14.08
N VAL A 51 2.09 7.35 -13.75
CA VAL A 51 0.90 6.55 -14.10
C VAL A 51 0.08 6.26 -12.85
N SER A 52 0.70 5.70 -11.81
CA SER A 52 0.02 5.47 -10.54
C SER A 52 -0.21 6.79 -9.80
N PRO A 53 -1.36 6.96 -9.14
CA PRO A 53 -1.55 8.13 -8.27
C PRO A 53 -0.51 8.15 -7.16
N ASP A 54 -0.14 9.34 -6.70
CA ASP A 54 0.70 9.48 -5.53
C ASP A 54 -0.04 9.03 -4.29
N ILE A 55 0.67 8.70 -3.24
CA ILE A 55 0.09 8.40 -1.93
C ILE A 55 0.49 9.53 -0.99
N LEU A 56 -0.51 10.15 -0.35
CA LEU A 56 -0.29 11.22 0.61
C LEU A 56 -0.73 10.74 1.99
N PHE A 57 0.15 10.86 2.98
CA PHE A 57 -0.17 10.59 4.37
C PHE A 57 -0.43 11.91 5.07
N LEU A 58 -1.64 12.09 5.57
CA LEU A 58 -2.09 13.36 6.14
C LEU A 58 -2.37 13.20 7.62
N LYS A 59 -1.78 14.08 8.42
CA LYS A 59 -2.03 14.09 9.87
C LYS A 59 -3.43 14.57 10.17
N VAL A 60 -4.18 13.76 10.92
CA VAL A 60 -5.53 14.09 11.36
C VAL A 60 -5.65 13.83 12.87
N PRO A 61 -6.53 14.55 13.58
CA PRO A 61 -6.71 14.33 15.02
C PRO A 61 -7.54 13.09 15.35
N GLU A 62 -8.37 12.62 14.41
CA GLU A 62 -9.26 11.49 14.65
C GLU A 62 -8.48 10.17 14.60
N ALA A 63 -8.71 9.29 15.58
CA ALA A 63 -8.20 7.94 15.54
C ALA A 63 -9.02 7.10 14.55
N LYS A 64 -8.40 6.05 14.00
CA LYS A 64 -9.11 5.08 13.18
C LYS A 64 -10.19 4.39 14.03
N ALA A 65 -11.43 4.41 13.56
CA ALA A 65 -12.58 3.94 14.34
C ALA A 65 -13.26 2.69 13.79
N GLY A 66 -12.83 2.16 12.67
CA GLY A 66 -13.44 0.97 12.07
C GLY A 66 -12.60 0.44 10.94
N LYS A 67 -13.11 -0.58 10.24
CA LYS A 67 -12.43 -1.14 9.08
C LYS A 67 -12.42 -0.11 7.93
N ASN A 68 -11.29 0.01 7.24
CA ASN A 68 -11.20 0.86 6.05
C ASN A 68 -12.22 0.42 5.00
N ARG A 69 -12.89 1.38 4.40
CA ARG A 69 -13.83 1.13 3.29
C ARG A 69 -13.11 1.04 1.95
N LEU A 70 -11.94 1.67 1.86
CA LEU A 70 -11.02 1.52 0.72
C LEU A 70 -9.74 0.90 1.25
N HIS A 71 -9.19 -0.06 0.52
CA HIS A 71 -7.92 -0.68 0.88
C HIS A 71 -7.12 -0.96 -0.40
N MET A 72 -5.80 -0.97 -0.25
CA MET A 72 -4.93 -1.31 -1.37
C MET A 72 -4.78 -2.82 -1.47
N ASP A 73 -4.82 -3.32 -2.70
CA ASP A 73 -4.45 -4.69 -3.02
C ASP A 73 -3.07 -4.65 -3.67
N LEU A 74 -2.12 -5.37 -3.08
CA LEU A 74 -0.73 -5.39 -3.54
C LEU A 74 -0.42 -6.73 -4.18
N ARG A 75 0.14 -6.71 -5.39
CA ARG A 75 0.50 -7.92 -6.12
C ARG A 75 1.98 -8.22 -5.94
N PRO A 76 2.35 -9.27 -5.18
CA PRO A 76 3.75 -9.64 -4.96
C PRO A 76 4.23 -10.63 -6.00
N ASP A 77 5.55 -10.81 -6.08
CA ASP A 77 6.14 -11.95 -6.77
C ASP A 77 6.11 -13.21 -5.91
N ASP A 78 6.13 -13.04 -4.58
CA ASP A 78 6.09 -14.11 -3.59
C ASP A 78 5.28 -13.65 -2.39
N GLN A 79 4.04 -14.13 -2.28
CA GLN A 79 3.12 -13.71 -1.22
C GLN A 79 3.66 -13.99 0.18
N ALA A 80 4.15 -15.19 0.42
CA ALA A 80 4.62 -15.58 1.75
C ALA A 80 5.81 -14.73 2.19
N ALA A 81 6.75 -14.47 1.27
CA ALA A 81 7.91 -13.64 1.55
C ALA A 81 7.52 -12.20 1.87
N GLU A 82 6.58 -11.62 1.13
CA GLU A 82 6.15 -10.24 1.36
C GLU A 82 5.33 -10.09 2.63
N VAL A 83 4.49 -11.08 2.96
CA VAL A 83 3.76 -11.10 4.23
C VAL A 83 4.75 -11.16 5.40
N ALA A 84 5.76 -12.03 5.32
CA ALA A 84 6.78 -12.13 6.37
C ALA A 84 7.58 -10.83 6.51
N ARG A 85 7.92 -10.18 5.40
CA ARG A 85 8.63 -8.91 5.41
C ARG A 85 7.79 -7.81 6.05
N ALA A 86 6.50 -7.73 5.71
CA ALA A 86 5.58 -6.77 6.32
C ALA A 86 5.48 -6.98 7.83
N GLU A 87 5.36 -8.25 8.28
CA GLU A 87 5.32 -8.58 9.70
C GLU A 87 6.61 -8.18 10.41
N ALA A 88 7.76 -8.44 9.81
CA ALA A 88 9.04 -8.03 10.36
C ALA A 88 9.18 -6.50 10.48
N MET A 89 8.48 -5.76 9.64
CA MET A 89 8.44 -4.29 9.66
C MET A 89 7.35 -3.74 10.59
N GLY A 90 6.57 -4.57 11.26
CA GLY A 90 5.58 -4.13 12.24
C GLY A 90 4.12 -4.20 11.80
N ALA A 91 3.83 -4.71 10.62
CA ALA A 91 2.46 -4.98 10.20
C ALA A 91 1.95 -6.25 10.88
N THR A 92 0.63 -6.41 10.93
CA THR A 92 -0.01 -7.59 11.53
C THR A 92 -1.00 -8.21 10.56
N ARG A 93 -1.17 -9.53 10.62
CA ARG A 93 -2.26 -10.18 9.91
C ARG A 93 -3.56 -9.94 10.66
N ILE A 94 -4.65 -9.76 9.94
CA ILE A 94 -5.96 -9.61 10.54
C ILE A 94 -6.98 -10.52 9.87
N GLN A 95 -7.97 -10.94 10.66
CA GLN A 95 -9.06 -11.77 10.18
C GLN A 95 -10.29 -10.89 10.00
N VAL A 96 -10.79 -10.81 8.76
CA VAL A 96 -11.98 -10.04 8.43
C VAL A 96 -13.03 -10.91 7.71
N GLY A 97 -13.04 -12.20 8.01
CA GLY A 97 -13.98 -13.14 7.42
C GLY A 97 -13.58 -13.70 6.07
N GLN A 98 -12.30 -13.59 5.69
CA GLN A 98 -11.77 -14.04 4.39
C GLN A 98 -11.25 -15.48 4.42
N GLN A 99 -11.85 -16.36 5.19
CA GLN A 99 -11.42 -17.76 5.29
C GLN A 99 -11.26 -18.39 3.90
N ASP A 100 -10.17 -19.12 3.71
CA ASP A 100 -9.84 -19.82 2.46
C ASP A 100 -9.66 -18.89 1.25
N SER A 101 -9.47 -17.58 1.48
CA SER A 101 -9.19 -16.66 0.40
C SER A 101 -7.76 -16.78 -0.10
N SER A 102 -7.53 -16.38 -1.35
CA SER A 102 -6.19 -16.36 -1.95
C SER A 102 -5.36 -15.14 -1.54
N TRP A 103 -5.95 -14.19 -0.85
CA TRP A 103 -5.26 -12.98 -0.39
C TRP A 103 -5.11 -12.98 1.12
N VAL A 104 -4.11 -12.24 1.61
CA VAL A 104 -3.85 -12.07 3.05
C VAL A 104 -4.16 -10.64 3.44
N VAL A 105 -5.05 -10.45 4.41
CA VAL A 105 -5.38 -9.12 4.94
C VAL A 105 -4.41 -8.80 6.05
N MET A 106 -3.81 -7.60 5.97
CA MET A 106 -2.87 -7.10 6.96
C MET A 106 -3.27 -5.71 7.42
N ALA A 107 -2.72 -5.28 8.53
CA ALA A 107 -2.83 -3.91 9.03
C ALA A 107 -1.44 -3.30 9.11
N ASP A 108 -1.30 -2.06 8.66
CA ASP A 108 -0.05 -1.33 8.81
C ASP A 108 0.16 -0.90 10.28
N PRO A 109 1.28 -0.25 10.63
CA PRO A 109 1.55 0.12 12.03
C PRO A 109 0.50 1.04 12.67
N GLU A 110 -0.32 1.73 11.89
CA GLU A 110 -1.44 2.53 12.43
C GLU A 110 -2.79 1.83 12.30
N GLY A 111 -2.80 0.56 11.89
CA GLY A 111 -4.01 -0.24 11.82
C GLY A 111 -4.77 -0.16 10.51
N ASN A 112 -4.23 0.49 9.48
CA ASN A 112 -4.89 0.57 8.19
C ASN A 112 -4.79 -0.76 7.45
N GLU A 113 -5.92 -1.31 7.04
CA GLU A 113 -5.99 -2.59 6.36
C GLU A 113 -5.53 -2.48 4.91
N PHE A 114 -4.77 -3.46 4.47
CA PHE A 114 -4.37 -3.67 3.08
C PHE A 114 -4.30 -5.16 2.80
N CYS A 115 -4.27 -5.54 1.54
CA CYS A 115 -4.21 -6.94 1.15
C CYS A 115 -2.94 -7.25 0.36
N VAL A 116 -2.33 -8.38 0.67
CA VAL A 116 -1.27 -8.95 -0.13
C VAL A 116 -1.90 -10.08 -0.95
N LEU A 117 -1.97 -9.90 -2.25
CA LEU A 117 -2.58 -10.86 -3.16
C LEU A 117 -1.64 -12.04 -3.38
N ARG A 118 -2.16 -13.12 -3.96
CA ARG A 118 -1.29 -14.21 -4.41
C ARG A 118 -0.42 -13.73 -5.57
N ALA A 119 0.72 -14.36 -5.77
CA ALA A 119 1.53 -14.11 -6.96
C ALA A 119 0.76 -14.57 -8.21
N PHE A 120 1.04 -13.93 -9.34
CA PHE A 120 0.55 -14.42 -10.62
C PHE A 120 1.22 -15.75 -10.95
N THR A 121 0.49 -16.65 -11.61
CA THR A 121 1.07 -17.88 -12.17
C THR A 121 1.91 -17.55 -13.40
N ALA A 122 2.76 -18.49 -13.82
CA ALA A 122 3.54 -18.32 -15.04
C ALA A 122 2.63 -18.09 -16.27
N ALA A 123 1.50 -18.80 -16.33
CA ALA A 123 0.54 -18.63 -17.41
C ALA A 123 -0.09 -17.25 -17.42
N GLU A 124 -0.43 -16.72 -16.24
CA GLU A 124 -0.98 -15.36 -16.11
C GLU A 124 0.03 -14.32 -16.54
N LEU A 125 1.30 -14.46 -16.11
CA LEU A 125 2.37 -13.54 -16.48
C LEU A 125 2.61 -13.56 -17.99
N ALA A 126 2.59 -14.73 -18.62
CA ALA A 126 2.73 -14.85 -20.07
C ALA A 126 1.58 -14.15 -20.81
N SER A 127 0.35 -14.27 -20.30
CA SER A 127 -0.82 -13.61 -20.88
C SER A 127 -0.72 -12.09 -20.78
N ILE A 128 -0.29 -11.57 -19.64
CA ILE A 128 -0.11 -10.12 -19.44
C ILE A 128 0.99 -9.59 -20.36
N ALA A 129 2.12 -10.30 -20.49
CA ALA A 129 3.23 -9.89 -21.35
C ALA A 129 2.87 -9.91 -22.84
N GLY A 130 1.88 -10.72 -23.23
CA GLY A 130 1.39 -10.80 -24.61
C GLY A 130 0.42 -9.68 -24.99
N GLU A 131 0.05 -8.83 -24.06
CA GLU A 131 -0.86 -7.68 -24.33
C GLU A 131 -0.09 -6.44 -24.91
#